data_acdcdd3e8fe37b102b2319a09170e276
#
_entry.id   acdcdd3e8fe37b102b2319a09170e276
#
_cell.length_a   1.000
_cell.length_b   1.000
_cell.length_c   1.000
_cell.angle_alpha   90.00
_cell.angle_beta   90.00
_cell.angle_gamma   90.00
#
_symmetry.space_group_name_H-M   'P 1'
#
loop_
_entity.id
_entity.type
_entity.pdbx_description
1 polymer ?
#
loop_
_entity_poly.entity_id
_entity_poly.type
_entity_poly.pdbx_seq_one_letter_code
_entity_poly.pdbx_strand_id
1 'polypeptide(L)'
;MRQTPTNNTLFYGDNLTILREHVADESVDLIYLDPPFNSNANYNVLFRAPGGEQSQSQIEAFEDTWHWNVTAERAYAEVLQSGNSDAANMLSAMRSFLGTNDMMAYLSMMAVRLLELHRVLKPTGSLYLHCDPTASHYLKLLLDAVFGPKFYKNEIIWKRTSSHGDASTGYGDVTDTILFYSKTEKPTWNRQFIELSQKHTDSKYTSIDQSGRRYTTRDLRSPSPRPNLTYEYKGFQPHPNGWSISRELMAEYDAKGLLHFPKSAEGRIRMKIFLDERRGKPLQNLWDDISPINSQAQERLGYPTQKPVALLERILAASSNEGDVVLDPFCGCGTTVHAAQKMNRRWIGIDVTHLAVGLIQRRLRDAFPLAQFQVLGTPRDLDAAKALAQADKHQFQLWALSMIDNAVPYKGGRKGADGGVDGYVYFQVPSDDGAGSKTVTGKAIVSVKGGGVSDPQVKDLITTIDHEGAQMGLFVTLLPPTKPMVARAAAAGFYEAGGRTYPKVQILTIEQLFDGKRPEMPWLDPSVFKKAKREAAPNTQGTLL
;
A
#
# COMPACT_ATOMS: atom_id res chain seq x y z
N MET A 1 23.91 -16.73 -7.98
CA MET A 1 22.58 -17.30 -7.63
C MET A 1 21.71 -16.19 -7.10
N ARG A 2 20.48 -16.07 -7.57
CA ARG A 2 19.48 -15.12 -7.03
C ARG A 2 19.24 -15.48 -5.56
N GLN A 3 19.28 -14.48 -4.69
CA GLN A 3 19.05 -14.70 -3.26
C GLN A 3 18.06 -13.67 -2.75
N THR A 4 16.92 -14.14 -2.25
CA THR A 4 15.91 -13.28 -1.64
C THR A 4 16.46 -12.65 -0.38
N PRO A 5 16.29 -11.34 -0.16
CA PRO A 5 16.74 -10.68 1.04
C PRO A 5 16.21 -11.37 2.31
N THR A 6 17.08 -11.57 3.29
CA THR A 6 16.68 -12.15 4.59
C THR A 6 16.04 -11.13 5.51
N ASN A 7 16.29 -9.85 5.30
CA ASN A 7 15.73 -8.72 6.07
C ASN A 7 14.61 -8.04 5.29
N ASN A 8 13.77 -7.30 5.98
CA ASN A 8 12.82 -6.39 5.37
C ASN A 8 13.55 -5.41 4.45
N THR A 9 13.14 -5.34 3.19
CA THR A 9 13.88 -4.60 2.17
C THR A 9 12.97 -3.77 1.30
N LEU A 10 13.32 -2.50 1.16
CA LEU A 10 12.73 -1.57 0.22
C LEU A 10 13.69 -1.35 -0.94
N PHE A 11 13.26 -1.63 -2.17
CA PHE A 11 14.04 -1.37 -3.36
C PHE A 11 13.56 -0.12 -4.09
N TYR A 12 14.52 0.68 -4.53
CA TYR A 12 14.31 1.70 -5.55
C TYR A 12 14.73 1.14 -6.90
N GLY A 13 13.86 1.17 -7.90
CA GLY A 13 14.17 0.78 -9.27
C GLY A 13 13.03 0.05 -9.98
N ASP A 14 13.27 -0.36 -11.22
CA ASP A 14 12.31 -1.15 -12.00
C ASP A 14 12.09 -2.52 -11.36
N ASN A 15 10.83 -2.84 -11.10
CA ASN A 15 10.45 -4.08 -10.40
C ASN A 15 10.80 -5.34 -11.20
N LEU A 16 10.75 -5.30 -12.54
CA LEU A 16 11.13 -6.44 -13.37
C LEU A 16 12.60 -6.81 -13.20
N THR A 17 13.48 -5.81 -13.22
CA THR A 17 14.92 -5.98 -12.98
C THR A 17 15.19 -6.52 -11.58
N ILE A 18 14.56 -5.91 -10.58
CA ILE A 18 14.73 -6.31 -9.17
C ILE A 18 14.25 -7.74 -8.92
N LEU A 19 13.09 -8.12 -9.46
CA LEU A 19 12.57 -9.49 -9.37
C LEU A 19 13.56 -10.50 -9.96
N ARG A 20 14.18 -10.15 -11.09
CA ARG A 20 15.14 -11.03 -11.78
C ARG A 20 16.46 -11.16 -11.08
N GLU A 21 16.95 -10.10 -10.48
CA GLU A 21 18.29 -10.07 -9.91
C GLU A 21 18.31 -10.44 -8.42
N HIS A 22 17.29 -10.05 -7.67
CA HIS A 22 17.30 -10.06 -6.21
C HIS A 22 16.25 -10.95 -5.56
N VAL A 23 15.30 -11.53 -6.31
CA VAL A 23 14.28 -12.40 -5.73
C VAL A 23 14.39 -13.81 -6.30
N ALA A 24 14.68 -14.78 -5.43
CA ALA A 24 14.84 -16.18 -5.81
C ALA A 24 13.49 -16.82 -6.19
N ASP A 25 13.57 -17.91 -6.94
CA ASP A 25 12.40 -18.71 -7.29
C ASP A 25 11.75 -19.25 -6.01
N GLU A 26 10.42 -19.29 -5.99
CA GLU A 26 9.62 -19.90 -4.91
C GLU A 26 9.98 -19.43 -3.50
N SER A 27 10.25 -18.12 -3.34
CA SER A 27 10.72 -17.54 -2.08
C SER A 27 9.71 -16.60 -1.40
N VAL A 28 8.60 -16.28 -2.08
CA VAL A 28 7.58 -15.33 -1.62
C VAL A 28 6.28 -16.07 -1.28
N ASP A 29 5.69 -15.77 -0.14
CA ASP A 29 4.46 -16.42 0.35
C ASP A 29 3.20 -15.69 -0.14
N LEU A 30 3.23 -14.37 -0.22
CA LEU A 30 2.11 -13.56 -0.67
C LEU A 30 2.59 -12.39 -1.52
N ILE A 31 1.91 -12.17 -2.63
CA ILE A 31 2.10 -11.01 -3.50
C ILE A 31 0.80 -10.21 -3.50
N TYR A 32 0.91 -8.93 -3.17
CA TYR A 32 -0.13 -7.94 -3.44
C TYR A 32 0.45 -6.91 -4.41
N LEU A 33 -0.28 -6.62 -5.46
CA LEU A 33 0.13 -5.59 -6.42
C LEU A 33 -1.05 -4.69 -6.77
N ASP A 34 -0.76 -3.38 -6.81
CA ASP A 34 -1.68 -2.30 -7.17
C ASP A 34 -0.99 -1.48 -8.27
N PRO A 35 -0.86 -2.05 -9.49
CA PRO A 35 -0.16 -1.39 -10.58
C PRO A 35 -0.93 -0.18 -11.07
N PRO A 36 -0.31 0.78 -11.78
CA PRO A 36 -1.01 1.82 -12.49
C PRO A 36 -2.12 1.24 -13.38
N PHE A 37 -3.32 1.85 -13.37
CA PHE A 37 -4.50 1.25 -14.01
C PHE A 37 -4.67 1.62 -15.49
N ASN A 38 -3.79 2.46 -16.03
CA ASN A 38 -3.91 3.04 -17.38
C ASN A 38 -5.23 3.84 -17.55
N SER A 39 -5.64 4.53 -16.50
CA SER A 39 -6.89 5.30 -16.44
C SER A 39 -6.78 6.69 -17.07
N ASN A 40 -5.62 7.06 -17.65
CA ASN A 40 -5.29 8.40 -18.13
C ASN A 40 -5.41 9.49 -17.06
N ALA A 41 -5.33 9.11 -15.79
CA ALA A 41 -5.39 10.04 -14.67
C ALA A 41 -3.99 10.42 -14.20
N ASN A 42 -3.73 11.71 -14.08
CA ASN A 42 -2.52 12.22 -13.45
C ASN A 42 -2.69 12.17 -11.92
N TYR A 43 -1.95 11.28 -11.27
CA TYR A 43 -1.97 11.16 -9.82
C TYR A 43 -0.95 12.10 -9.19
N ASN A 44 -1.46 13.08 -8.42
CA ASN A 44 -0.65 14.09 -7.77
C ASN A 44 -0.63 13.89 -6.26
N VAL A 45 0.55 13.86 -5.65
CA VAL A 45 0.70 13.90 -4.19
C VAL A 45 0.42 15.30 -3.69
N LEU A 46 -0.56 15.44 -2.80
CA LEU A 46 -0.95 16.71 -2.20
C LEU A 46 -0.13 16.95 -0.94
N PHE A 47 0.71 17.98 -0.96
CA PHE A 47 1.32 18.54 0.26
C PHE A 47 0.45 19.67 0.78
N ARG A 48 0.29 19.79 2.09
CA ARG A 48 -0.38 20.93 2.71
C ARG A 48 0.66 21.95 3.14
N ALA A 49 0.45 23.22 2.82
CA ALA A 49 1.16 24.30 3.48
C ALA A 49 0.76 24.32 4.96
N PRO A 50 1.69 24.65 5.88
CA PRO A 50 1.34 24.91 7.27
C PRO A 50 0.29 26.04 7.31
N GLY A 51 -0.88 25.77 7.87
CA GLY A 51 -2.03 26.71 7.83
C GLY A 51 -3.28 26.13 7.18
N GLY A 52 -3.17 24.91 6.58
CA GLY A 52 -4.32 24.18 6.06
C GLY A 52 -4.71 24.49 4.62
N GLU A 53 -4.09 25.48 3.98
CA GLU A 53 -4.26 25.75 2.54
C GLU A 53 -3.62 24.63 1.73
N GLN A 54 -4.25 24.27 0.59
CA GLN A 54 -3.63 23.37 -0.36
C GLN A 54 -2.35 24.02 -0.89
N SER A 55 -1.21 23.41 -0.61
CA SER A 55 0.03 23.84 -1.25
C SER A 55 -0.15 23.74 -2.77
N GLN A 56 0.33 24.76 -3.51
CA GLN A 56 0.44 24.68 -4.97
C GLN A 56 1.42 23.55 -5.41
N SER A 57 2.09 22.91 -4.46
CA SER A 57 2.98 21.79 -4.68
C SER A 57 2.20 20.48 -4.76
N GLN A 58 1.73 20.17 -5.96
CA GLN A 58 1.21 18.84 -6.30
C GLN A 58 2.34 18.06 -6.97
N ILE A 59 2.72 16.88 -6.42
CA ILE A 59 3.69 16.00 -7.06
C ILE A 59 2.93 15.02 -7.94
N GLU A 60 3.28 14.96 -9.21
CA GLU A 60 2.89 13.86 -10.08
C GLU A 60 3.64 12.61 -9.60
N ALA A 61 2.92 11.71 -8.91
CA ALA A 61 3.52 10.51 -8.34
C ALA A 61 3.98 9.55 -9.44
N PHE A 62 3.19 9.46 -10.52
CA PHE A 62 3.49 8.72 -11.74
C PHE A 62 2.47 9.11 -12.83
N GLU A 63 2.86 8.98 -14.10
CA GLU A 63 1.92 9.00 -15.22
C GLU A 63 1.25 7.63 -15.31
N ASP A 64 -0.08 7.60 -15.17
CA ASP A 64 -0.89 6.40 -15.37
C ASP A 64 -1.27 6.28 -16.87
N THR A 65 -0.27 6.44 -17.74
CA THR A 65 -0.44 6.38 -19.18
C THR A 65 0.69 5.58 -19.80
N TRP A 66 0.33 4.55 -20.53
CA TRP A 66 1.26 3.66 -21.22
C TRP A 66 1.10 3.87 -22.71
N HIS A 67 2.18 4.21 -23.39
CA HIS A 67 2.18 4.36 -24.85
C HIS A 67 2.93 3.20 -25.49
N TRP A 68 2.39 2.71 -26.61
CA TRP A 68 3.10 1.71 -27.39
C TRP A 68 4.41 2.28 -27.92
N ASN A 69 5.51 1.71 -27.50
CA ASN A 69 6.87 2.13 -27.82
C ASN A 69 7.81 0.91 -27.88
N VAL A 70 9.11 1.17 -28.12
CA VAL A 70 10.13 0.11 -28.19
C VAL A 70 10.18 -0.77 -26.93
N THR A 71 9.93 -0.19 -25.77
CA THR A 71 9.91 -0.94 -24.50
C THR A 71 8.71 -1.89 -24.42
N ALA A 72 7.53 -1.44 -24.84
CA ALA A 72 6.33 -2.28 -24.93
C ALA A 72 6.51 -3.41 -25.97
N GLU A 73 7.10 -3.12 -27.13
CA GLU A 73 7.41 -4.12 -28.16
C GLU A 73 8.40 -5.17 -27.63
N ARG A 74 9.44 -4.75 -26.90
CA ARG A 74 10.39 -5.68 -26.27
C ARG A 74 9.72 -6.57 -25.23
N ALA A 75 8.88 -5.98 -24.36
CA ALA A 75 8.13 -6.76 -23.36
C ALA A 75 7.21 -7.78 -24.04
N TYR A 76 6.52 -7.39 -25.09
CA TYR A 76 5.69 -8.30 -25.90
C TYR A 76 6.52 -9.45 -26.49
N ALA A 77 7.63 -9.12 -27.19
CA ALA A 77 8.51 -10.13 -27.79
C ALA A 77 9.09 -11.10 -26.74
N GLU A 78 9.41 -10.59 -25.56
CA GLU A 78 9.92 -11.40 -24.46
C GLU A 78 8.89 -12.42 -23.93
N VAL A 79 7.61 -12.03 -23.81
CA VAL A 79 6.54 -12.98 -23.44
C VAL A 79 6.39 -14.09 -24.48
N LEU A 80 6.48 -13.76 -25.77
CA LEU A 80 6.44 -14.77 -26.84
C LEU A 80 7.60 -15.77 -26.77
N GLN A 81 8.74 -15.36 -26.24
CA GLN A 81 9.95 -16.17 -26.07
C GLN A 81 10.08 -16.82 -24.68
N SER A 82 9.17 -16.55 -23.76
CA SER A 82 9.26 -16.96 -22.36
C SER A 82 9.13 -18.47 -22.12
N GLY A 83 8.69 -19.24 -23.13
CA GLY A 83 8.36 -20.65 -22.99
C GLY A 83 6.97 -20.93 -22.40
N ASN A 84 6.23 -19.90 -21.95
CA ASN A 84 4.83 -20.03 -21.54
C ASN A 84 3.91 -19.83 -22.75
N SER A 85 3.48 -20.94 -23.36
CA SER A 85 2.65 -20.95 -24.58
C SER A 85 1.29 -20.27 -24.36
N ASP A 86 0.68 -20.43 -23.19
CA ASP A 86 -0.64 -19.90 -22.90
C ASP A 86 -0.58 -18.36 -22.77
N ALA A 87 0.43 -17.83 -22.07
CA ALA A 87 0.67 -16.40 -21.99
C ALA A 87 0.99 -15.79 -23.37
N ALA A 88 1.83 -16.46 -24.17
CA ALA A 88 2.18 -16.03 -25.52
C ALA A 88 0.95 -15.98 -26.44
N ASN A 89 0.14 -17.04 -26.45
CA ASN A 89 -1.08 -17.12 -27.25
C ASN A 89 -2.12 -16.08 -26.83
N MET A 90 -2.34 -15.93 -25.52
CA MET A 90 -3.29 -14.94 -25.01
C MET A 90 -2.86 -13.51 -25.36
N LEU A 91 -1.60 -13.18 -25.16
CA LEU A 91 -1.10 -11.84 -25.46
C LEU A 91 -1.13 -11.54 -26.97
N SER A 92 -0.87 -12.55 -27.82
CA SER A 92 -0.99 -12.44 -29.27
C SER A 92 -2.45 -12.21 -29.72
N ALA A 93 -3.40 -12.92 -29.12
CA ALA A 93 -4.82 -12.72 -29.38
C ALA A 93 -5.28 -11.32 -28.96
N MET A 94 -4.85 -10.83 -27.80
CA MET A 94 -5.12 -9.47 -27.33
C MET A 94 -4.54 -8.43 -28.29
N ARG A 95 -3.29 -8.60 -28.77
CA ARG A 95 -2.68 -7.71 -29.76
C ARG A 95 -3.44 -7.70 -31.08
N SER A 96 -3.90 -8.86 -31.53
CA SER A 96 -4.73 -8.96 -32.75
C SER A 96 -6.05 -8.21 -32.62
N PHE A 97 -6.63 -8.19 -31.43
CA PHE A 97 -7.89 -7.50 -31.14
C PHE A 97 -7.72 -5.99 -30.85
N LEU A 98 -6.77 -5.63 -29.99
CA LEU A 98 -6.57 -4.25 -29.50
C LEU A 98 -5.69 -3.39 -30.43
N GLY A 99 -4.86 -4.04 -31.26
CA GLY A 99 -3.80 -3.34 -32.00
C GLY A 99 -2.65 -2.91 -31.08
N THR A 100 -1.95 -1.84 -31.46
CA THR A 100 -0.81 -1.27 -30.73
C THR A 100 -1.23 0.01 -30.00
N ASN A 101 -2.26 -0.10 -29.15
CA ASN A 101 -2.75 1.00 -28.33
C ASN A 101 -2.15 0.98 -26.91
N ASP A 102 -2.52 1.96 -26.09
CA ASP A 102 -2.04 2.15 -24.73
C ASP A 102 -2.40 0.95 -23.81
N MET A 103 -3.59 0.39 -23.97
CA MET A 103 -3.98 -0.81 -23.22
C MET A 103 -3.09 -2.01 -23.57
N MET A 104 -2.76 -2.20 -24.85
CA MET A 104 -1.86 -3.29 -25.25
C MET A 104 -0.43 -3.08 -24.75
N ALA A 105 0.06 -1.82 -24.70
CA ALA A 105 1.34 -1.49 -24.09
C ALA A 105 1.35 -1.86 -22.61
N TYR A 106 0.30 -1.49 -21.87
CA TYR A 106 0.11 -1.83 -20.47
C TYR A 106 0.07 -3.35 -20.25
N LEU A 107 -0.71 -4.08 -21.04
CA LEU A 107 -0.83 -5.54 -20.92
C LEU A 107 0.49 -6.26 -21.22
N SER A 108 1.27 -5.78 -22.20
CA SER A 108 2.60 -6.34 -22.50
C SER A 108 3.56 -6.15 -21.32
N MET A 109 3.56 -4.96 -20.72
CA MET A 109 4.37 -4.64 -19.56
C MET A 109 3.95 -5.48 -18.33
N MET A 110 2.64 -5.67 -18.12
CA MET A 110 2.13 -6.51 -17.03
C MET A 110 2.42 -7.98 -17.25
N ALA A 111 2.31 -8.49 -18.48
CA ALA A 111 2.53 -9.91 -18.78
C ALA A 111 3.91 -10.40 -18.36
N VAL A 112 4.96 -9.69 -18.74
CA VAL A 112 6.34 -10.06 -18.38
C VAL A 112 6.57 -10.02 -16.87
N ARG A 113 5.94 -9.10 -16.16
CA ARG A 113 5.99 -9.01 -14.70
C ARG A 113 5.21 -10.14 -14.02
N LEU A 114 4.03 -10.48 -14.52
CA LEU A 114 3.23 -11.59 -14.00
C LEU A 114 3.94 -12.94 -14.13
N LEU A 115 4.70 -13.16 -15.22
CA LEU A 115 5.55 -14.34 -15.36
C LEU A 115 6.63 -14.41 -14.26
N GLU A 116 7.31 -13.30 -13.98
CA GLU A 116 8.29 -13.23 -12.91
C GLU A 116 7.65 -13.37 -11.51
N LEU A 117 6.48 -12.77 -11.29
CA LEU A 117 5.74 -12.90 -10.04
C LEU A 117 5.29 -14.35 -9.80
N HIS A 118 4.87 -15.06 -10.85
CA HIS A 118 4.58 -16.49 -10.76
C HIS A 118 5.84 -17.30 -10.42
N ARG A 119 7.00 -16.97 -11.00
CA ARG A 119 8.28 -17.63 -10.71
C ARG A 119 8.65 -17.52 -9.23
N VAL A 120 8.60 -16.30 -8.66
CA VAL A 120 9.05 -16.04 -7.27
C VAL A 120 8.06 -16.51 -6.21
N LEU A 121 6.79 -16.74 -6.58
CA LEU A 121 5.74 -17.19 -5.66
C LEU A 121 5.96 -18.64 -5.26
N LYS A 122 5.87 -18.97 -3.97
CA LYS A 122 5.95 -20.35 -3.47
C LYS A 122 4.75 -21.19 -3.94
N PRO A 123 4.85 -22.53 -3.96
CA PRO A 123 3.71 -23.41 -4.28
C PRO A 123 2.49 -23.18 -3.38
N THR A 124 2.69 -22.80 -2.11
CA THR A 124 1.64 -22.43 -1.16
C THR A 124 1.23 -20.96 -1.24
N GLY A 125 1.84 -20.20 -2.12
CA GLY A 125 1.69 -18.76 -2.20
C GLY A 125 0.44 -18.29 -2.91
N SER A 126 0.06 -17.04 -2.64
CA SER A 126 -1.12 -16.37 -3.19
C SER A 126 -0.76 -15.03 -3.80
N LEU A 127 -1.48 -14.67 -4.87
CA LEU A 127 -1.36 -13.37 -5.53
C LEU A 127 -2.70 -12.64 -5.52
N TYR A 128 -2.66 -11.37 -5.15
CA TYR A 128 -3.78 -10.44 -5.19
C TYR A 128 -3.44 -9.27 -6.10
N LEU A 129 -4.16 -9.16 -7.22
CA LEU A 129 -4.01 -8.05 -8.16
C LEU A 129 -5.18 -7.10 -8.02
N HIS A 130 -4.90 -5.88 -7.57
CA HIS A 130 -5.88 -4.81 -7.44
C HIS A 130 -5.95 -4.02 -8.73
N CYS A 131 -7.13 -3.81 -9.27
CA CYS A 131 -7.33 -3.05 -10.50
C CYS A 131 -8.71 -2.38 -10.52
N ASP A 132 -8.84 -1.38 -11.38
CA ASP A 132 -10.10 -0.75 -11.69
C ASP A 132 -10.86 -1.52 -12.80
N PRO A 133 -12.12 -1.17 -13.10
CA PRO A 133 -12.90 -1.82 -14.15
C PRO A 133 -12.29 -1.69 -15.56
N THR A 134 -11.46 -0.68 -15.82
CA THR A 134 -10.89 -0.42 -17.16
C THR A 134 -10.00 -1.56 -17.63
N ALA A 135 -9.15 -2.09 -16.74
CA ALA A 135 -8.17 -3.12 -17.06
C ALA A 135 -8.52 -4.51 -16.52
N SER A 136 -9.46 -4.62 -15.56
CA SER A 136 -9.69 -5.85 -14.77
C SER A 136 -9.97 -7.08 -15.63
N HIS A 137 -10.77 -6.96 -16.68
CA HIS A 137 -11.15 -8.08 -17.53
C HIS A 137 -9.98 -8.60 -18.36
N TYR A 138 -9.16 -7.70 -18.91
CA TYR A 138 -7.94 -8.08 -19.65
C TYR A 138 -6.90 -8.72 -18.73
N LEU A 139 -6.71 -8.14 -17.53
CA LEU A 139 -5.81 -8.68 -16.52
C LEU A 139 -6.26 -10.07 -16.02
N LYS A 140 -7.58 -10.29 -15.90
CA LYS A 140 -8.13 -11.61 -15.55
C LYS A 140 -7.75 -12.68 -16.58
N LEU A 141 -7.91 -12.38 -17.88
CA LEU A 141 -7.52 -13.29 -18.95
C LEU A 141 -6.01 -13.55 -18.98
N LEU A 142 -5.22 -12.51 -18.73
CA LEU A 142 -3.76 -12.63 -18.66
C LEU A 142 -3.31 -13.47 -17.46
N LEU A 143 -3.96 -13.29 -16.29
CA LEU A 143 -3.71 -14.13 -15.12
C LEU A 143 -4.12 -15.58 -15.34
N ASP A 144 -5.22 -15.83 -16.04
CA ASP A 144 -5.60 -17.21 -16.43
C ASP A 144 -4.52 -17.86 -17.31
N ALA A 145 -3.93 -17.11 -18.23
CA ALA A 145 -2.88 -17.61 -19.10
C ALA A 145 -1.55 -17.88 -18.35
N VAL A 146 -1.22 -17.06 -17.33
CA VAL A 146 0.03 -17.19 -16.59
C VAL A 146 -0.08 -18.20 -15.44
N PHE A 147 -1.16 -18.14 -14.65
CA PHE A 147 -1.35 -18.97 -13.46
C PHE A 147 -2.17 -20.23 -13.73
N GLY A 148 -3.03 -20.20 -14.74
CA GLY A 148 -4.02 -21.23 -15.05
C GLY A 148 -5.39 -20.93 -14.42
N PRO A 149 -6.49 -21.11 -15.18
CA PRO A 149 -7.86 -20.75 -14.73
C PRO A 149 -8.32 -21.54 -13.50
N LYS A 150 -7.81 -22.76 -13.30
CA LYS A 150 -8.13 -23.59 -12.13
C LYS A 150 -7.58 -23.04 -10.80
N PHE A 151 -6.60 -22.13 -10.86
CA PHE A 151 -5.99 -21.52 -9.69
C PHE A 151 -6.60 -20.18 -9.33
N TYR A 152 -7.54 -19.70 -10.12
CA TYR A 152 -8.40 -18.59 -9.76
C TYR A 152 -9.23 -18.95 -8.53
N LYS A 153 -9.22 -18.10 -7.52
CA LYS A 153 -9.98 -18.32 -6.28
C LYS A 153 -11.23 -17.45 -6.23
N ASN A 154 -11.07 -16.14 -6.34
CA ASN A 154 -12.18 -15.20 -6.25
C ASN A 154 -11.87 -13.91 -7.01
N GLU A 155 -12.93 -13.24 -7.44
CA GLU A 155 -13.00 -11.81 -7.65
C GLU A 155 -13.55 -11.18 -6.38
N ILE A 156 -12.77 -10.30 -5.77
CA ILE A 156 -13.16 -9.55 -4.58
C ILE A 156 -13.55 -8.15 -5.04
N ILE A 157 -14.76 -7.75 -4.68
CA ILE A 157 -15.28 -6.41 -4.97
C ILE A 157 -15.17 -5.57 -3.71
N TRP A 158 -14.31 -4.55 -3.75
CA TRP A 158 -14.16 -3.62 -2.65
C TRP A 158 -14.82 -2.28 -2.96
N LYS A 159 -15.68 -1.83 -2.05
CA LYS A 159 -16.33 -0.52 -2.14
C LYS A 159 -15.34 0.58 -1.75
N ARG A 160 -14.71 1.20 -2.76
CA ARG A 160 -13.65 2.20 -2.56
C ARG A 160 -14.16 3.61 -2.26
N THR A 161 -15.43 3.92 -2.57
CA THR A 161 -15.99 5.26 -2.39
C THR A 161 -17.51 5.21 -2.21
N SER A 162 -18.09 6.36 -1.84
CA SER A 162 -19.54 6.54 -1.79
C SER A 162 -20.07 6.95 -3.16
N SER A 163 -21.39 6.88 -3.36
CA SER A 163 -22.04 7.36 -4.57
C SER A 163 -21.74 8.85 -4.83
N HIS A 164 -21.50 9.19 -6.10
CA HIS A 164 -21.26 10.54 -6.60
C HIS A 164 -22.45 11.02 -7.44
N GLY A 165 -22.59 12.34 -7.59
CA GLY A 165 -23.67 12.95 -8.37
C GLY A 165 -23.45 12.96 -9.90
N ASP A 166 -22.38 12.31 -10.39
CA ASP A 166 -21.95 12.28 -11.78
C ASP A 166 -22.52 11.15 -12.62
N ALA A 167 -23.42 10.33 -12.05
CA ALA A 167 -24.08 9.21 -12.72
C ALA A 167 -25.19 9.67 -13.70
N SER A 168 -24.87 10.55 -14.64
CA SER A 168 -25.85 11.16 -15.56
C SER A 168 -26.12 10.31 -16.81
N THR A 169 -25.18 9.49 -17.24
CA THR A 169 -25.28 8.64 -18.46
C THR A 169 -25.07 7.15 -18.18
N GLY A 170 -24.76 6.77 -16.94
CA GLY A 170 -24.52 5.41 -16.50
C GLY A 170 -24.48 5.32 -14.98
N TYR A 171 -24.16 4.15 -14.45
CA TYR A 171 -23.93 3.97 -13.01
C TYR A 171 -22.53 4.48 -12.65
N GLY A 172 -22.40 5.16 -11.50
CA GLY A 172 -21.10 5.62 -10.99
C GLY A 172 -20.23 4.45 -10.50
N ASP A 173 -18.93 4.52 -10.80
CA ASP A 173 -17.94 3.53 -10.39
C ASP A 173 -17.52 3.71 -8.93
N VAL A 174 -18.10 2.93 -8.05
CA VAL A 174 -17.87 3.00 -6.60
C VAL A 174 -17.03 1.86 -6.06
N THR A 175 -16.57 0.96 -6.92
CA THR A 175 -15.84 -0.25 -6.54
C THR A 175 -14.52 -0.42 -7.29
N ASP A 176 -13.58 -1.09 -6.65
CA ASP A 176 -12.40 -1.68 -7.29
C ASP A 176 -12.49 -3.20 -7.23
N THR A 177 -11.79 -3.84 -8.16
CA THR A 177 -11.69 -5.30 -8.26
C THR A 177 -10.35 -5.77 -7.76
N ILE A 178 -10.33 -6.85 -6.96
CA ILE A 178 -9.10 -7.54 -6.56
C ILE A 178 -9.19 -8.98 -7.03
N LEU A 179 -8.34 -9.35 -7.98
CA LEU A 179 -8.27 -10.70 -8.53
C LEU A 179 -7.36 -11.57 -7.65
N PHE A 180 -7.93 -12.63 -7.08
CA PHE A 180 -7.22 -13.53 -6.17
C PHE A 180 -6.89 -14.85 -6.87
N TYR A 181 -5.59 -15.17 -6.94
CA TYR A 181 -5.02 -16.40 -7.47
C TYR A 181 -4.14 -17.10 -6.45
N SER A 182 -4.01 -18.40 -6.54
CA SER A 182 -2.97 -19.18 -5.87
C SER A 182 -2.01 -19.78 -6.89
N LYS A 183 -0.79 -20.16 -6.49
CA LYS A 183 0.13 -20.84 -7.40
C LYS A 183 -0.27 -22.30 -7.63
N THR A 184 -0.84 -22.95 -6.60
CA THR A 184 -1.29 -24.36 -6.66
C THR A 184 -2.67 -24.52 -6.03
N GLU A 185 -3.17 -25.75 -5.97
CA GLU A 185 -4.47 -26.07 -5.36
C GLU A 185 -4.48 -25.94 -3.83
N LYS A 186 -3.32 -25.95 -3.19
CA LYS A 186 -3.15 -25.92 -1.72
C LYS A 186 -2.44 -24.66 -1.22
N PRO A 187 -3.05 -23.47 -1.37
CA PRO A 187 -2.48 -22.25 -0.83
C PRO A 187 -2.56 -22.21 0.70
N THR A 188 -1.74 -21.35 1.30
CA THR A 188 -1.97 -20.89 2.67
C THR A 188 -3.31 -20.16 2.73
N TRP A 189 -4.23 -20.66 3.57
CA TRP A 189 -5.56 -20.06 3.73
C TRP A 189 -6.03 -20.10 5.18
N ASN A 190 -6.16 -18.94 5.77
CA ASN A 190 -6.68 -18.71 7.11
C ASN A 190 -8.10 -18.14 6.99
N ARG A 191 -9.09 -18.94 7.35
CA ARG A 191 -10.50 -18.54 7.20
C ARG A 191 -10.80 -17.30 8.03
N GLN A 192 -11.28 -16.25 7.37
CA GLN A 192 -11.64 -14.98 7.97
C GLN A 192 -13.13 -14.91 8.32
N PHE A 193 -13.46 -14.11 9.36
CA PHE A 193 -14.83 -13.93 9.84
C PHE A 193 -15.08 -12.45 10.08
N ILE A 194 -16.30 -12.01 9.78
CA ILE A 194 -16.80 -10.68 10.15
C ILE A 194 -17.61 -10.84 11.42
N GLU A 195 -17.46 -9.92 12.36
CA GLU A 195 -18.25 -9.88 13.56
C GLU A 195 -19.75 -9.81 13.26
N LEU A 196 -20.54 -10.47 14.10
CA LEU A 196 -21.99 -10.40 14.00
C LEU A 196 -22.47 -9.02 14.47
N SER A 197 -23.25 -8.34 13.63
CA SER A 197 -23.84 -7.07 14.05
C SER A 197 -24.78 -7.26 15.27
N GLN A 198 -24.83 -6.27 16.15
CA GLN A 198 -25.70 -6.30 17.34
C GLN A 198 -27.15 -6.63 16.96
N LYS A 199 -27.66 -6.00 15.90
CA LYS A 199 -29.00 -6.26 15.36
C LYS A 199 -29.21 -7.74 15.00
N HIS A 200 -28.21 -8.39 14.39
CA HIS A 200 -28.28 -9.81 14.04
C HIS A 200 -28.23 -10.71 15.29
N THR A 201 -27.38 -10.41 16.26
CA THR A 201 -27.29 -11.17 17.50
C THR A 201 -28.58 -11.06 18.30
N ASP A 202 -29.14 -9.87 18.43
CA ASP A 202 -30.38 -9.63 19.18
C ASP A 202 -31.61 -10.25 18.53
N SER A 203 -31.66 -10.29 17.20
CA SER A 203 -32.79 -10.91 16.49
C SER A 203 -32.72 -12.43 16.41
N LYS A 204 -31.53 -13.02 16.40
CA LYS A 204 -31.36 -14.45 16.13
C LYS A 204 -31.04 -15.28 17.38
N TYR A 205 -30.32 -14.71 18.34
CA TYR A 205 -29.90 -15.41 19.58
C TYR A 205 -30.78 -14.97 20.75
N THR A 206 -32.08 -15.24 20.63
CA THR A 206 -33.11 -14.80 21.59
C THR A 206 -33.29 -15.75 22.79
N SER A 207 -32.81 -16.98 22.66
CA SER A 207 -32.95 -17.98 23.72
C SER A 207 -31.76 -17.93 24.67
N ILE A 208 -32.01 -18.20 25.97
CA ILE A 208 -30.99 -18.29 27.00
C ILE A 208 -31.11 -19.67 27.61
N ASP A 209 -29.99 -20.35 27.85
CA ASP A 209 -29.96 -21.65 28.52
C ASP A 209 -29.89 -21.50 30.05
N GLN A 210 -29.84 -22.61 30.75
CA GLN A 210 -29.77 -22.66 32.24
C GLN A 210 -28.48 -22.03 32.80
N SER A 211 -27.42 -21.95 32.01
CA SER A 211 -26.14 -21.33 32.39
C SER A 211 -26.06 -19.85 32.05
N GLY A 212 -27.13 -19.25 31.47
CA GLY A 212 -27.17 -17.86 31.06
C GLY A 212 -26.60 -17.60 29.66
N ARG A 213 -26.21 -18.62 28.88
CA ARG A 213 -25.64 -18.49 27.56
C ARG A 213 -26.72 -18.26 26.51
N ARG A 214 -26.51 -17.23 25.65
CA ARG A 214 -27.43 -16.95 24.51
C ARG A 214 -27.20 -17.96 23.39
N TYR A 215 -28.30 -18.49 22.84
CA TYR A 215 -28.23 -19.43 21.72
C TYR A 215 -29.37 -19.22 20.71
N THR A 216 -29.15 -19.72 19.51
CA THR A 216 -30.18 -19.98 18.48
C THR A 216 -30.26 -21.48 18.22
N THR A 217 -31.25 -21.93 17.45
CA THR A 217 -31.43 -23.36 17.17
C THR A 217 -31.28 -23.68 15.70
N ARG A 218 -30.72 -24.85 15.41
CA ARG A 218 -30.65 -25.45 14.08
C ARG A 218 -31.50 -26.71 14.01
N ASP A 219 -32.21 -26.91 12.92
CA ASP A 219 -32.98 -28.11 12.65
C ASP A 219 -32.02 -29.33 12.53
N LEU A 220 -32.44 -30.45 13.10
CA LEU A 220 -31.77 -31.75 13.00
C LEU A 220 -32.43 -32.65 11.94
N ARG A 221 -33.25 -32.11 11.08
CA ARG A 221 -33.87 -32.81 9.96
C ARG A 221 -32.82 -33.20 8.91
N SER A 222 -32.90 -34.43 8.38
CA SER A 222 -32.14 -34.82 7.20
C SER A 222 -32.70 -34.11 5.94
N PRO A 223 -31.83 -33.58 5.05
CA PRO A 223 -32.26 -32.95 3.79
C PRO A 223 -32.93 -33.96 2.81
N SER A 224 -32.57 -35.22 2.91
CA SER A 224 -33.15 -36.34 2.10
C SER A 224 -33.62 -37.49 3.00
N PRO A 225 -34.54 -38.34 2.54
CA PRO A 225 -34.99 -39.47 3.33
C PRO A 225 -33.84 -40.40 3.76
N ARG A 226 -33.78 -40.67 5.08
CA ARG A 226 -32.78 -41.60 5.69
C ARG A 226 -33.50 -42.55 6.62
N PRO A 227 -33.98 -43.69 6.13
CA PRO A 227 -34.73 -44.66 6.95
C PRO A 227 -33.97 -45.15 8.17
N ASN A 228 -32.63 -45.30 8.08
CA ASN A 228 -31.75 -45.70 9.17
C ASN A 228 -31.59 -44.65 10.28
N LEU A 229 -32.02 -43.41 10.05
CA LEU A 229 -32.02 -42.32 11.00
C LEU A 229 -33.44 -41.88 11.42
N THR A 230 -34.42 -42.75 11.16
CA THR A 230 -35.83 -42.58 11.62
C THR A 230 -36.02 -43.32 12.92
N TYR A 231 -35.83 -42.66 14.05
CA TYR A 231 -35.97 -43.23 15.40
C TYR A 231 -36.59 -42.20 16.34
N GLU A 232 -37.34 -42.65 17.31
CA GLU A 232 -37.84 -41.84 18.40
C GLU A 232 -36.72 -41.56 19.43
N TYR A 233 -36.67 -40.31 19.95
CA TYR A 233 -35.73 -39.94 20.98
C TYR A 233 -36.45 -39.17 22.12
N LYS A 234 -36.49 -39.72 23.32
CA LYS A 234 -37.15 -39.14 24.51
C LYS A 234 -38.60 -38.68 24.25
N GLY A 235 -39.39 -39.49 23.54
CA GLY A 235 -40.79 -39.18 23.22
C GLY A 235 -40.99 -38.27 21.97
N PHE A 236 -39.94 -37.81 21.35
CA PHE A 236 -40.01 -36.94 20.15
C PHE A 236 -39.80 -37.73 18.88
N GLN A 237 -40.68 -37.51 17.90
CA GLN A 237 -40.60 -38.16 16.59
C GLN A 237 -39.72 -37.36 15.63
N PRO A 238 -39.01 -38.04 14.72
CA PRO A 238 -38.24 -37.38 13.67
C PRO A 238 -39.14 -36.74 12.63
N HIS A 239 -38.53 -35.94 11.74
CA HIS A 239 -39.12 -35.58 10.44
C HIS A 239 -39.30 -36.85 9.58
N PRO A 240 -40.24 -36.89 8.63
CA PRO A 240 -40.37 -38.04 7.70
C PRO A 240 -39.07 -38.42 6.96
N ASN A 241 -38.15 -37.46 6.74
CA ASN A 241 -36.81 -37.73 6.20
C ASN A 241 -35.82 -38.32 7.22
N GLY A 242 -36.20 -38.47 8.49
CA GLY A 242 -35.32 -38.88 9.58
C GLY A 242 -34.50 -37.72 10.16
N TRP A 243 -33.69 -38.04 11.17
CA TRP A 243 -32.71 -37.11 11.75
C TRP A 243 -31.47 -36.99 10.84
N SER A 244 -30.72 -35.91 11.01
CA SER A 244 -29.41 -35.72 10.33
C SER A 244 -28.25 -36.38 11.08
N ILE A 245 -28.47 -36.96 12.24
CA ILE A 245 -27.47 -37.56 13.14
C ILE A 245 -27.96 -38.94 13.66
N SER A 246 -27.01 -39.76 14.08
CA SER A 246 -27.30 -41.06 14.67
C SER A 246 -27.85 -40.96 16.10
N ARG A 247 -28.45 -42.05 16.61
CA ARG A 247 -28.96 -42.09 17.98
C ARG A 247 -27.86 -41.88 19.02
N GLU A 248 -26.69 -42.43 18.77
CA GLU A 248 -25.52 -42.32 19.64
C GLU A 248 -25.06 -40.86 19.75
N LEU A 249 -24.95 -40.19 18.60
CA LEU A 249 -24.57 -38.77 18.53
C LEU A 249 -25.66 -37.85 19.12
N MET A 250 -26.94 -38.22 18.98
CA MET A 250 -28.05 -37.53 19.61
C MET A 250 -27.92 -37.62 21.17
N ALA A 251 -27.60 -38.81 21.71
CA ALA A 251 -27.40 -38.99 23.14
C ALA A 251 -26.16 -38.24 23.66
N GLU A 252 -25.08 -38.18 22.87
CA GLU A 252 -23.91 -37.40 23.21
C GLU A 252 -24.23 -35.88 23.28
N TYR A 253 -24.97 -35.36 22.28
CA TYR A 253 -25.39 -33.95 22.29
C TYR A 253 -26.36 -33.64 23.45
N ASP A 254 -27.20 -34.56 23.81
CA ASP A 254 -28.09 -34.43 24.98
C ASP A 254 -27.27 -34.35 26.28
N ALA A 255 -26.35 -35.27 26.48
CA ALA A 255 -25.47 -35.28 27.66
C ALA A 255 -24.65 -33.99 27.79
N LYS A 256 -24.25 -33.36 26.65
CA LYS A 256 -23.55 -32.07 26.59
C LYS A 256 -24.49 -30.85 26.72
N GLY A 257 -25.82 -31.03 26.86
CA GLY A 257 -26.78 -29.95 26.94
C GLY A 257 -26.95 -29.16 25.65
N LEU A 258 -26.55 -29.73 24.50
CA LEU A 258 -26.57 -29.10 23.19
C LEU A 258 -27.93 -29.22 22.48
N LEU A 259 -28.89 -29.96 23.04
CA LEU A 259 -30.22 -30.11 22.47
C LEU A 259 -31.21 -29.11 23.09
N HIS A 260 -32.05 -28.59 22.24
CA HIS A 260 -33.22 -27.80 22.59
C HIS A 260 -34.45 -28.70 22.41
N PHE A 261 -35.10 -29.04 23.52
CA PHE A 261 -36.34 -29.78 23.54
C PHE A 261 -37.52 -28.82 23.44
N PRO A 262 -38.46 -29.03 22.51
CA PRO A 262 -39.64 -28.21 22.42
C PRO A 262 -40.59 -28.41 23.59
N LYS A 263 -41.41 -27.43 23.89
CA LYS A 263 -42.42 -27.52 24.97
C LYS A 263 -43.59 -28.44 24.61
N SER A 264 -43.91 -28.58 23.31
CA SER A 264 -44.97 -29.46 22.82
C SER A 264 -44.39 -30.79 22.36
N ALA A 265 -45.10 -31.90 22.63
CA ALA A 265 -44.71 -33.25 22.17
C ALA A 265 -44.71 -33.37 20.62
N GLU A 266 -45.49 -32.52 19.93
CA GLU A 266 -45.50 -32.46 18.47
C GLU A 266 -44.32 -31.67 17.87
N GLY A 267 -43.56 -30.97 18.71
CA GLY A 267 -42.39 -30.22 18.33
C GLY A 267 -41.23 -31.15 17.99
N ARG A 268 -40.16 -30.57 17.38
CA ARG A 268 -38.95 -31.32 17.02
C ARG A 268 -37.76 -30.86 17.87
N ILE A 269 -36.92 -31.82 18.25
CA ILE A 269 -35.64 -31.55 18.90
C ILE A 269 -34.77 -30.76 17.88
N ARG A 270 -34.12 -29.71 18.40
CA ARG A 270 -33.22 -28.87 17.63
C ARG A 270 -31.85 -28.79 18.28
N MET A 271 -30.79 -28.53 17.53
CA MET A 271 -29.47 -28.32 18.10
C MET A 271 -29.30 -26.88 18.51
N LYS A 272 -28.83 -26.64 19.72
CA LYS A 272 -28.44 -25.30 20.20
C LYS A 272 -27.14 -24.87 19.51
N ILE A 273 -27.07 -23.61 19.13
CA ILE A 273 -25.89 -22.96 18.60
C ILE A 273 -25.63 -21.73 19.47
N PHE A 274 -24.60 -21.79 20.27
CA PHE A 274 -24.27 -20.74 21.21
C PHE A 274 -23.59 -19.55 20.55
N LEU A 275 -23.90 -18.33 21.00
CA LEU A 275 -23.36 -17.09 20.47
C LEU A 275 -21.86 -16.97 20.75
N ASP A 276 -21.43 -17.33 21.94
CA ASP A 276 -20.05 -17.28 22.43
C ASP A 276 -19.10 -18.28 21.74
N GLU A 277 -19.65 -19.32 21.09
CA GLU A 277 -18.89 -20.26 20.25
C GLU A 277 -18.77 -19.80 18.79
N ARG A 278 -19.41 -18.70 18.42
CA ARG A 278 -19.41 -18.19 17.04
C ARG A 278 -18.25 -17.23 16.80
N ARG A 279 -17.39 -17.56 15.87
CA ARG A 279 -16.33 -16.67 15.39
C ARG A 279 -16.85 -15.52 14.52
N GLY A 280 -18.14 -15.47 14.21
CA GLY A 280 -18.73 -14.49 13.28
C GLY A 280 -19.32 -15.14 12.04
N LYS A 281 -19.59 -14.33 11.02
CA LYS A 281 -19.95 -14.82 9.66
C LYS A 281 -18.68 -15.02 8.86
N PRO A 282 -18.54 -16.13 8.11
CA PRO A 282 -17.43 -16.26 7.17
C PRO A 282 -17.41 -15.08 6.21
N LEU A 283 -16.23 -14.47 6.04
CA LEU A 283 -16.02 -13.40 5.09
C LEU A 283 -16.32 -13.88 3.67
N GLN A 284 -17.02 -13.07 2.90
CA GLN A 284 -17.32 -13.29 1.50
C GLN A 284 -16.49 -12.36 0.61
N ASN A 285 -16.71 -12.39 -0.69
CA ASN A 285 -15.95 -11.62 -1.67
C ASN A 285 -16.48 -10.20 -1.94
N LEU A 286 -17.56 -9.78 -1.32
CA LEU A 286 -18.02 -8.39 -1.34
C LEU A 286 -17.58 -7.69 -0.05
N TRP A 287 -16.72 -6.68 -0.19
CA TRP A 287 -16.11 -5.93 0.91
C TRP A 287 -16.61 -4.49 0.92
N ASP A 288 -17.72 -4.26 1.60
CA ASP A 288 -18.33 -2.94 1.81
C ASP A 288 -18.14 -2.41 3.25
N ASP A 289 -17.54 -3.21 4.11
CA ASP A 289 -17.28 -2.95 5.53
C ASP A 289 -15.92 -2.27 5.78
N ILE A 290 -15.02 -2.22 4.78
CA ILE A 290 -13.78 -1.45 4.84
C ILE A 290 -14.01 -0.12 4.15
N SER A 291 -14.16 0.94 4.95
CA SER A 291 -14.35 2.29 4.42
C SER A 291 -13.11 2.82 3.72
N PRO A 292 -13.28 3.65 2.67
CA PRO A 292 -12.18 4.40 2.07
C PRO A 292 -11.56 5.34 3.10
N ILE A 293 -10.30 5.74 2.87
CA ILE A 293 -9.58 6.64 3.78
C ILE A 293 -10.22 8.03 3.73
N ASN A 294 -10.83 8.44 4.85
CA ASN A 294 -11.39 9.78 5.01
C ASN A 294 -10.28 10.86 4.86
N SER A 295 -10.65 12.04 4.36
CA SER A 295 -9.73 13.18 4.23
C SER A 295 -9.06 13.58 5.56
N GLN A 296 -9.70 13.34 6.70
CA GLN A 296 -9.20 13.62 8.05
C GLN A 296 -8.58 12.41 8.75
N ALA A 297 -8.56 11.24 8.12
CA ALA A 297 -8.00 10.03 8.72
C ALA A 297 -6.50 10.21 9.05
N GLN A 298 -6.09 9.74 10.23
CA GLN A 298 -4.68 9.82 10.67
C GLN A 298 -3.75 9.00 9.76
N GLU A 299 -4.24 7.90 9.18
CA GLU A 299 -3.46 7.06 8.27
C GLU A 299 -3.23 7.69 6.89
N ARG A 300 -3.96 8.77 6.54
CA ARG A 300 -3.85 9.43 5.23
C ARG A 300 -2.55 10.22 5.12
N LEU A 301 -1.63 9.77 4.28
CA LEU A 301 -0.33 10.42 4.05
C LEU A 301 -0.37 11.47 2.93
N GLY A 302 -1.49 11.64 2.24
CA GLY A 302 -1.63 12.55 1.10
C GLY A 302 -1.27 11.92 -0.25
N TYR A 303 -0.93 10.65 -0.30
CA TYR A 303 -0.70 9.91 -1.56
C TYR A 303 -2.06 9.59 -2.21
N PRO A 304 -2.26 9.90 -3.51
CA PRO A 304 -3.59 9.88 -4.14
C PRO A 304 -4.27 8.51 -4.14
N THR A 305 -3.50 7.45 -4.39
CA THR A 305 -3.97 6.07 -4.53
C THR A 305 -3.81 5.25 -3.26
N GLN A 306 -3.59 5.91 -2.11
CA GLN A 306 -3.39 5.21 -0.84
C GLN A 306 -4.58 4.33 -0.50
N LYS A 307 -4.34 3.03 -0.34
CA LYS A 307 -5.33 2.07 0.16
C LYS A 307 -5.37 2.04 1.69
N PRO A 308 -6.52 1.72 2.32
CA PRO A 308 -6.62 1.56 3.77
C PRO A 308 -5.73 0.41 4.28
N VAL A 309 -5.07 0.60 5.42
CA VAL A 309 -4.27 -0.47 6.06
C VAL A 309 -5.13 -1.70 6.34
N ALA A 310 -6.37 -1.52 6.78
CA ALA A 310 -7.32 -2.60 7.07
C ALA A 310 -7.59 -3.52 5.86
N LEU A 311 -7.53 -2.99 4.63
CA LEU A 311 -7.68 -3.77 3.41
C LEU A 311 -6.53 -4.78 3.26
N LEU A 312 -5.30 -4.31 3.47
CA LEU A 312 -4.10 -5.14 3.38
C LEU A 312 -4.00 -6.10 4.56
N GLU A 313 -4.35 -5.68 5.77
CA GLU A 313 -4.39 -6.57 6.94
C GLU A 313 -5.33 -7.77 6.70
N ARG A 314 -6.48 -7.53 6.09
CA ARG A 314 -7.44 -8.60 5.75
C ARG A 314 -6.84 -9.59 4.74
N ILE A 315 -6.19 -9.12 3.70
CA ILE A 315 -5.53 -9.94 2.69
C ILE A 315 -4.40 -10.76 3.32
N LEU A 316 -3.53 -10.10 4.10
CA LEU A 316 -2.39 -10.74 4.75
C LEU A 316 -2.84 -11.80 5.78
N ALA A 317 -3.86 -11.47 6.58
CA ALA A 317 -4.43 -12.42 7.54
C ALA A 317 -4.98 -13.68 6.89
N ALA A 318 -5.61 -13.54 5.71
CA ALA A 318 -6.20 -14.66 4.99
C ALA A 318 -5.16 -15.57 4.34
N SER A 319 -4.08 -15.03 3.78
CA SER A 319 -3.18 -15.78 2.90
C SER A 319 -1.71 -15.76 3.30
N SER A 320 -1.41 -15.43 4.55
CA SER A 320 -0.06 -15.52 5.11
C SER A 320 -0.06 -15.76 6.62
N ASN A 321 1.07 -16.21 7.16
CA ASN A 321 1.33 -16.40 8.58
C ASN A 321 2.46 -15.48 9.05
N GLU A 322 2.68 -15.38 10.37
CA GLU A 322 3.84 -14.65 10.92
C GLU A 322 5.16 -15.21 10.35
N GLY A 323 6.08 -14.31 10.00
CA GLY A 323 7.35 -14.66 9.41
C GLY A 323 7.33 -14.93 7.90
N ASP A 324 6.15 -15.09 7.28
CA ASP A 324 6.02 -15.24 5.83
C ASP A 324 6.49 -13.99 5.08
N VAL A 325 6.92 -14.15 3.84
CA VAL A 325 7.43 -13.08 2.97
C VAL A 325 6.31 -12.52 2.13
N VAL A 326 6.02 -11.25 2.31
CA VAL A 326 5.07 -10.45 1.53
C VAL A 326 5.83 -9.59 0.53
N LEU A 327 5.46 -9.64 -0.74
CA LEU A 327 6.02 -8.82 -1.80
C LEU A 327 4.97 -7.84 -2.32
N ASP A 328 5.36 -6.56 -2.41
CA ASP A 328 4.62 -5.54 -3.14
C ASP A 328 5.55 -4.91 -4.20
N PRO A 329 5.36 -5.26 -5.49
CA PRO A 329 6.20 -4.75 -6.56
C PRO A 329 5.80 -3.36 -7.07
N PHE A 330 4.71 -2.76 -6.54
CA PHE A 330 4.20 -1.43 -6.86
C PHE A 330 3.82 -0.70 -5.58
N CYS A 331 4.81 -0.47 -4.71
CA CYS A 331 4.61 -0.12 -3.31
C CYS A 331 3.90 1.21 -3.06
N GLY A 332 4.05 2.19 -3.96
CA GLY A 332 3.46 3.53 -3.81
C GLY A 332 3.80 4.16 -2.45
N CYS A 333 2.78 4.42 -1.63
CA CYS A 333 2.99 4.95 -0.27
C CYS A 333 3.23 3.88 0.81
N GLY A 334 3.40 2.61 0.44
CA GLY A 334 3.81 1.53 1.34
C GLY A 334 2.74 1.00 2.28
N THR A 335 1.48 0.97 1.86
CA THR A 335 0.41 0.44 2.72
C THR A 335 0.61 -1.06 3.00
N THR A 336 1.01 -1.82 1.99
CA THR A 336 1.28 -3.27 2.11
C THR A 336 2.43 -3.55 3.06
N VAL A 337 3.56 -2.84 2.91
CA VAL A 337 4.73 -3.04 3.79
C VAL A 337 4.45 -2.59 5.21
N HIS A 338 3.62 -1.55 5.41
CA HIS A 338 3.14 -1.14 6.73
C HIS A 338 2.31 -2.25 7.38
N ALA A 339 1.32 -2.80 6.67
CA ALA A 339 0.49 -3.88 7.16
C ALA A 339 1.33 -5.14 7.47
N ALA A 340 2.27 -5.50 6.59
CA ALA A 340 3.18 -6.62 6.79
C ALA A 340 4.04 -6.43 8.04
N GLN A 341 4.63 -5.24 8.23
CA GLN A 341 5.41 -4.90 9.42
C GLN A 341 4.56 -5.00 10.70
N LYS A 342 3.35 -4.46 10.69
CA LYS A 342 2.41 -4.49 11.81
C LYS A 342 2.03 -5.91 12.22
N MET A 343 1.92 -6.81 11.25
CA MET A 343 1.49 -8.18 11.45
C MET A 343 2.65 -9.18 11.58
N ASN A 344 3.88 -8.71 11.81
CA ASN A 344 5.09 -9.55 11.95
C ASN A 344 5.38 -10.43 10.72
N ARG A 345 5.04 -9.95 9.51
CA ARG A 345 5.49 -10.55 8.25
C ARG A 345 6.81 -9.91 7.83
N ARG A 346 7.64 -10.68 7.17
CA ARG A 346 8.75 -10.13 6.39
C ARG A 346 8.19 -9.50 5.13
N TRP A 347 8.86 -8.46 4.62
CA TRP A 347 8.36 -7.79 3.44
C TRP A 347 9.47 -7.34 2.49
N ILE A 348 9.12 -7.31 1.22
CA ILE A 348 9.90 -6.74 0.13
C ILE A 348 8.99 -5.74 -0.57
N GLY A 349 9.36 -4.47 -0.57
CA GLY A 349 8.67 -3.43 -1.29
C GLY A 349 9.54 -2.91 -2.43
N ILE A 350 8.94 -2.63 -3.58
CA ILE A 350 9.65 -2.09 -4.75
C ILE A 350 8.90 -0.88 -5.27
N ASP A 351 9.61 0.22 -5.52
CA ASP A 351 9.07 1.38 -6.21
C ASP A 351 10.10 2.06 -7.09
N VAL A 352 9.67 2.64 -8.19
CA VAL A 352 10.52 3.28 -9.18
C VAL A 352 10.77 4.76 -8.88
N THR A 353 10.09 5.34 -7.87
CA THR A 353 10.20 6.76 -7.54
C THR A 353 10.88 6.98 -6.20
N HIS A 354 11.84 7.92 -6.16
CA HIS A 354 12.46 8.33 -4.89
C HIS A 354 11.47 8.95 -3.90
N LEU A 355 10.40 9.55 -4.43
CA LEU A 355 9.32 10.09 -3.61
C LEU A 355 8.62 9.01 -2.80
N ALA A 356 8.18 7.93 -3.47
CA ALA A 356 7.51 6.81 -2.81
C ALA A 356 8.45 6.15 -1.78
N VAL A 357 9.71 5.89 -2.18
CA VAL A 357 10.72 5.30 -1.28
C VAL A 357 10.93 6.18 -0.04
N GLY A 358 11.08 7.51 -0.19
CA GLY A 358 11.22 8.44 0.92
C GLY A 358 9.99 8.49 1.83
N LEU A 359 8.78 8.45 1.23
CA LEU A 359 7.52 8.42 1.97
C LEU A 359 7.36 7.13 2.78
N ILE A 360 7.71 5.97 2.19
CA ILE A 360 7.67 4.67 2.86
C ILE A 360 8.63 4.65 4.05
N GLN A 361 9.87 5.11 3.86
CA GLN A 361 10.86 5.18 4.94
C GLN A 361 10.33 6.00 6.13
N ARG A 362 9.76 7.18 5.86
CA ARG A 362 9.18 8.03 6.89
C ARG A 362 8.00 7.34 7.58
N ARG A 363 7.05 6.80 6.81
CA ARG A 363 5.90 6.06 7.32
C ARG A 363 6.30 4.96 8.30
N LEU A 364 7.31 4.16 7.92
CA LEU A 364 7.79 3.05 8.74
C LEU A 364 8.51 3.55 10.00
N ARG A 365 9.35 4.59 9.91
CA ARG A 365 10.02 5.17 11.08
C ARG A 365 9.04 5.80 12.08
N ASP A 366 8.02 6.48 11.59
CA ASP A 366 7.01 7.10 12.44
C ASP A 366 6.14 6.05 13.14
N ALA A 367 5.68 5.05 12.39
CA ALA A 367 4.78 4.02 12.90
C ALA A 367 5.50 2.96 13.75
N PHE A 368 6.72 2.60 13.38
CA PHE A 368 7.52 1.53 13.97
C PHE A 368 8.97 2.00 14.25
N PRO A 369 9.20 2.81 15.28
CA PRO A 369 10.52 3.40 15.55
C PRO A 369 11.66 2.38 15.74
N LEU A 370 11.35 1.14 16.10
CA LEU A 370 12.31 0.06 16.32
C LEU A 370 12.44 -0.89 15.12
N ALA A 371 11.67 -0.69 14.06
CA ALA A 371 11.72 -1.54 12.88
C ALA A 371 13.06 -1.41 12.16
N GLN A 372 13.67 -2.55 11.87
CA GLN A 372 14.89 -2.60 11.07
C GLN A 372 14.53 -3.02 9.64
N PHE A 373 14.99 -2.25 8.68
CA PHE A 373 14.88 -2.53 7.26
C PHE A 373 16.02 -1.88 6.49
N GLN A 374 16.30 -2.39 5.31
CA GLN A 374 17.29 -1.81 4.41
C GLN A 374 16.64 -1.19 3.19
N VAL A 375 17.29 -0.19 2.61
CA VAL A 375 16.90 0.42 1.33
C VAL A 375 18.02 0.17 0.33
N LEU A 376 17.66 -0.38 -0.82
CA LEU A 376 18.59 -0.74 -1.89
C LEU A 376 18.21 0.00 -3.19
N GLY A 377 19.19 0.17 -4.08
CA GLY A 377 19.01 0.87 -5.36
C GLY A 377 19.11 2.40 -5.29
N THR A 378 19.07 3.00 -4.09
CA THR A 378 19.34 4.43 -3.92
C THR A 378 20.84 4.68 -3.83
N PRO A 379 21.34 5.83 -4.33
CA PRO A 379 22.75 6.18 -4.18
C PRO A 379 23.19 6.15 -2.71
N ARG A 380 24.32 5.50 -2.42
CA ARG A 380 24.92 5.41 -1.09
C ARG A 380 26.30 6.07 -1.00
N ASP A 381 26.85 6.46 -2.15
CA ASP A 381 28.12 7.13 -2.30
C ASP A 381 28.07 8.13 -3.45
N LEU A 382 29.12 8.92 -3.59
CA LEU A 382 29.23 9.95 -4.62
C LEU A 382 29.21 9.39 -6.04
N ASP A 383 29.74 8.21 -6.28
CA ASP A 383 29.81 7.65 -7.62
C ASP A 383 28.44 7.16 -8.09
N ALA A 384 27.68 6.53 -7.20
CA ALA A 384 26.28 6.19 -7.46
C ALA A 384 25.42 7.46 -7.64
N ALA A 385 25.66 8.53 -6.88
CA ALA A 385 24.98 9.81 -7.03
C ALA A 385 25.30 10.47 -8.39
N LYS A 386 26.56 10.42 -8.84
CA LYS A 386 26.98 10.89 -10.18
C LYS A 386 26.31 10.09 -11.28
N ALA A 387 26.28 8.76 -11.15
CA ALA A 387 25.61 7.89 -12.12
C ALA A 387 24.12 8.22 -12.24
N LEU A 388 23.43 8.42 -11.10
CA LEU A 388 22.01 8.85 -11.12
C LEU A 388 21.85 10.22 -11.78
N ALA A 389 22.69 11.20 -11.46
CA ALA A 389 22.62 12.54 -12.05
C ALA A 389 22.85 12.56 -13.57
N GLN A 390 23.68 11.62 -14.09
CA GLN A 390 23.89 11.44 -15.52
C GLN A 390 22.75 10.70 -16.21
N ALA A 391 22.21 9.68 -15.57
CA ALA A 391 21.13 8.85 -16.11
C ALA A 391 19.79 9.58 -16.09
N ASP A 392 19.44 10.23 -14.98
CA ASP A 392 18.19 10.97 -14.82
C ASP A 392 18.35 12.14 -13.85
N LYS A 393 18.47 13.34 -14.42
CA LYS A 393 18.62 14.59 -13.63
C LYS A 393 17.45 14.86 -12.71
N HIS A 394 16.24 14.50 -13.15
CA HIS A 394 15.04 14.75 -12.37
C HIS A 394 14.95 13.79 -11.17
N GLN A 395 15.22 12.51 -11.36
CA GLN A 395 15.30 11.57 -10.24
C GLN A 395 16.43 11.91 -9.28
N PHE A 396 17.56 12.42 -9.79
CA PHE A 396 18.62 12.94 -8.93
C PHE A 396 18.14 14.12 -8.06
N GLN A 397 17.38 15.06 -8.62
CA GLN A 397 16.81 16.19 -7.87
C GLN A 397 15.88 15.69 -6.75
N LEU A 398 14.96 14.79 -7.06
CA LEU A 398 14.01 14.22 -6.08
C LEU A 398 14.75 13.43 -4.99
N TRP A 399 15.76 12.65 -5.37
CA TRP A 399 16.59 11.92 -4.42
C TRP A 399 17.37 12.88 -3.50
N ALA A 400 18.04 13.89 -4.06
CA ALA A 400 18.80 14.87 -3.26
C ALA A 400 17.89 15.65 -2.30
N LEU A 401 16.67 16.01 -2.73
CA LEU A 401 15.66 16.61 -1.86
C LEU A 401 15.30 15.68 -0.69
N SER A 402 15.20 14.37 -0.93
CA SER A 402 14.88 13.40 0.14
C SER A 402 15.94 13.32 1.24
N MET A 403 17.17 13.79 0.99
CA MET A 403 18.25 13.88 1.99
C MET A 403 18.11 15.10 2.91
N ILE A 404 17.25 16.07 2.57
CA ILE A 404 16.97 17.27 3.38
C ILE A 404 15.71 17.01 4.20
N ASP A 405 15.82 17.14 5.51
CA ASP A 405 14.71 16.90 6.41
C ASP A 405 13.53 17.84 6.11
N ASN A 406 12.33 17.28 5.97
CA ASN A 406 11.09 17.98 5.65
C ASN A 406 11.09 18.76 4.31
N ALA A 407 12.00 18.48 3.39
CA ALA A 407 11.95 19.06 2.06
C ALA A 407 10.76 18.52 1.26
N VAL A 408 10.03 19.43 0.62
CA VAL A 408 8.88 19.17 -0.24
C VAL A 408 9.24 19.57 -1.66
N PRO A 409 9.14 18.71 -2.66
CA PRO A 409 9.43 19.07 -4.05
C PRO A 409 8.52 20.19 -4.58
N TYR A 410 9.09 21.06 -5.41
CA TYR A 410 8.37 22.17 -6.04
C TYR A 410 7.39 21.65 -7.10
N LYS A 411 6.18 22.24 -7.18
CA LYS A 411 5.11 21.89 -8.15
C LYS A 411 4.93 20.37 -8.35
N GLY A 412 5.21 19.61 -7.31
CA GLY A 412 5.05 18.18 -7.37
C GLY A 412 6.11 17.43 -8.16
N GLY A 413 7.28 18.04 -8.40
CA GLY A 413 8.35 17.40 -9.15
C GLY A 413 8.09 17.29 -10.65
N ARG A 414 7.16 18.07 -11.23
CA ARG A 414 6.92 18.10 -12.68
C ARG A 414 8.15 18.62 -13.42
N LYS A 415 8.49 17.97 -14.53
CA LYS A 415 9.47 18.49 -15.48
C LYS A 415 8.94 19.79 -16.10
N GLY A 416 9.67 20.89 -15.98
CA GLY A 416 9.29 22.17 -16.57
C GLY A 416 10.13 23.33 -16.08
N ALA A 417 9.85 24.56 -16.54
CA ALA A 417 10.48 25.76 -16.04
C ALA A 417 10.05 26.02 -14.60
N ASP A 418 10.98 25.83 -13.66
CA ASP A 418 10.77 25.88 -12.21
C ASP A 418 11.34 27.16 -11.57
N GLY A 419 11.87 28.07 -12.39
CA GLY A 419 12.54 29.28 -11.89
C GLY A 419 13.76 28.98 -11.01
N GLY A 420 14.29 27.76 -11.06
CA GLY A 420 15.42 27.31 -10.23
C GLY A 420 15.02 26.83 -8.83
N VAL A 421 13.73 26.64 -8.57
CA VAL A 421 13.19 26.09 -7.30
C VAL A 421 12.90 24.60 -7.47
N ASP A 422 13.69 23.75 -6.83
CA ASP A 422 13.49 22.31 -6.87
C ASP A 422 12.62 21.82 -5.69
N GLY A 423 12.57 22.59 -4.59
CA GLY A 423 11.76 22.27 -3.43
C GLY A 423 11.69 23.36 -2.37
N TYR A 424 10.89 23.11 -1.33
CA TYR A 424 10.75 23.96 -0.17
C TYR A 424 10.99 23.18 1.12
N VAL A 425 11.50 23.89 2.16
CA VAL A 425 11.47 23.43 3.54
C VAL A 425 10.70 24.44 4.36
N TYR A 426 9.69 23.99 5.09
CA TYR A 426 8.90 24.85 5.96
C TYR A 426 9.36 24.73 7.43
N PHE A 427 9.37 25.85 8.14
CA PHE A 427 9.77 25.93 9.54
C PHE A 427 8.89 26.88 10.33
N GLN A 428 8.84 26.71 11.65
CA GLN A 428 8.07 27.57 12.54
C GLN A 428 8.99 28.52 13.29
N VAL A 429 8.58 29.78 13.39
CA VAL A 429 9.26 30.79 14.17
C VAL A 429 8.26 31.49 15.12
N PRO A 430 8.68 31.91 16.33
CA PRO A 430 7.83 32.70 17.17
C PRO A 430 7.39 33.98 16.45
N SER A 431 6.14 34.41 16.64
CA SER A 431 5.65 35.67 16.11
C SER A 431 6.19 36.84 16.96
N ASP A 432 6.62 37.95 16.32
CA ASP A 432 7.18 39.13 16.99
C ASP A 432 6.12 40.03 17.65
N ASP A 433 4.83 39.65 17.62
CA ASP A 433 3.72 40.46 18.12
C ASP A 433 3.52 40.44 19.65
N GLY A 434 4.52 39.97 20.40
CA GLY A 434 4.56 40.09 21.88
C GLY A 434 3.56 39.24 22.65
N ALA A 435 2.71 38.48 21.96
CA ALA A 435 1.69 37.62 22.54
C ALA A 435 2.13 36.14 22.61
N GLY A 436 3.31 35.86 23.06
CA GLY A 436 3.99 34.61 23.50
C GLY A 436 3.52 33.21 23.04
N SER A 437 2.53 33.11 22.17
CA SER A 437 1.85 31.83 21.83
C SER A 437 1.62 31.61 20.35
N LYS A 438 1.89 32.57 19.47
CA LYS A 438 1.69 32.35 18.01
C LYS A 438 3.00 32.09 17.32
N THR A 439 3.01 31.08 16.43
CA THR A 439 4.12 30.81 15.53
C THR A 439 3.74 31.25 14.13
N VAL A 440 4.71 31.76 13.36
CA VAL A 440 4.58 32.08 11.95
C VAL A 440 5.37 31.03 11.15
N THR A 441 4.81 30.60 10.03
CA THR A 441 5.48 29.67 9.13
C THR A 441 6.43 30.41 8.20
N GLY A 442 7.72 30.12 8.31
CA GLY A 442 8.73 30.49 7.33
C GLY A 442 8.96 29.40 6.30
N LYS A 443 9.54 29.76 5.16
CA LYS A 443 9.95 28.82 4.12
C LYS A 443 11.38 29.07 3.65
N ALA A 444 12.10 27.98 3.35
CA ALA A 444 13.38 28.00 2.64
C ALA A 444 13.20 27.37 1.25
N ILE A 445 13.83 27.95 0.25
CA ILE A 445 13.90 27.39 -1.09
C ILE A 445 15.04 26.39 -1.14
N VAL A 446 14.84 25.25 -1.81
CA VAL A 446 15.89 24.30 -2.12
C VAL A 446 16.13 24.30 -3.62
N SER A 447 17.39 24.52 -4.02
CA SER A 447 17.84 24.40 -5.40
C SER A 447 18.90 23.32 -5.51
N VAL A 448 18.69 22.32 -6.38
CA VAL A 448 19.54 21.12 -6.53
C VAL A 448 20.28 21.18 -7.86
N LYS A 449 21.57 20.93 -7.86
CA LYS A 449 22.42 20.90 -9.05
C LYS A 449 23.22 19.60 -9.15
N GLY A 450 22.86 18.74 -10.10
CA GLY A 450 23.55 17.46 -10.38
C GLY A 450 24.68 17.57 -11.41
N GLY A 451 24.94 18.75 -11.95
CA GLY A 451 25.97 19.01 -12.95
C GLY A 451 26.92 20.13 -12.55
N GLY A 452 27.50 20.83 -13.53
CA GLY A 452 28.39 21.97 -13.31
C GLY A 452 27.72 23.06 -12.51
N VAL A 453 28.45 23.67 -11.56
CA VAL A 453 28.00 24.72 -10.69
C VAL A 453 28.77 26.02 -10.91
N SER A 454 28.11 27.16 -10.75
CA SER A 454 28.68 28.47 -11.01
C SER A 454 28.09 29.54 -10.09
N ASP A 455 28.83 30.65 -9.92
CA ASP A 455 28.43 31.77 -9.09
C ASP A 455 27.08 32.43 -9.49
N PRO A 456 26.74 32.58 -10.80
CA PRO A 456 25.42 33.07 -11.21
C PRO A 456 24.25 32.25 -10.66
N GLN A 457 24.38 30.94 -10.52
CA GLN A 457 23.29 30.10 -10.00
C GLN A 457 23.00 30.39 -8.50
N VAL A 458 24.01 30.74 -7.71
CA VAL A 458 23.83 31.18 -6.32
C VAL A 458 23.19 32.57 -6.30
N LYS A 459 23.56 33.46 -7.22
CA LYS A 459 22.90 34.76 -7.39
C LYS A 459 21.43 34.61 -7.74
N ASP A 460 21.11 33.70 -8.66
CA ASP A 460 19.73 33.40 -9.07
C ASP A 460 18.91 32.89 -7.88
N LEU A 461 19.48 32.01 -7.04
CA LEU A 461 18.81 31.53 -5.82
C LEU A 461 18.51 32.70 -4.87
N ILE A 462 19.46 33.62 -4.65
CA ILE A 462 19.25 34.80 -3.79
C ILE A 462 18.08 35.64 -4.32
N THR A 463 18.04 35.90 -5.64
CA THR A 463 16.94 36.64 -6.26
C THR A 463 15.60 35.89 -6.13
N THR A 464 15.62 34.57 -6.27
CA THR A 464 14.42 33.73 -6.12
C THR A 464 13.90 33.73 -4.68
N ILE A 465 14.77 33.76 -3.66
CA ILE A 465 14.38 33.89 -2.25
C ILE A 465 13.53 35.13 -2.05
N ASP A 466 13.99 36.28 -2.57
CA ASP A 466 13.31 37.57 -2.41
C ASP A 466 11.99 37.59 -3.22
N HIS A 467 11.99 37.08 -4.44
CA HIS A 467 10.80 37.00 -5.30
C HIS A 467 9.71 36.09 -4.73
N GLU A 468 10.09 34.95 -4.17
CA GLU A 468 9.18 33.96 -3.57
C GLU A 468 8.76 34.33 -2.14
N GLY A 469 9.26 35.41 -1.58
CA GLY A 469 9.04 35.79 -0.17
C GLY A 469 9.53 34.73 0.82
N ALA A 470 10.59 34.00 0.46
CA ALA A 470 11.21 33.04 1.34
C ALA A 470 12.24 33.69 2.26
N GLN A 471 12.53 33.07 3.39
CA GLN A 471 13.48 33.61 4.38
C GLN A 471 14.89 33.09 4.14
N MET A 472 15.02 31.89 3.57
CA MET A 472 16.31 31.21 3.42
C MET A 472 16.38 30.46 2.09
N GLY A 473 17.60 30.06 1.67
CA GLY A 473 17.85 29.23 0.52
C GLY A 473 18.90 28.16 0.78
N LEU A 474 18.64 26.96 0.30
CA LEU A 474 19.55 25.82 0.34
C LEU A 474 19.99 25.49 -1.09
N PHE A 475 21.29 25.63 -1.37
CA PHE A 475 21.88 25.24 -2.64
C PHE A 475 22.56 23.87 -2.47
N VAL A 476 21.89 22.83 -2.97
CA VAL A 476 22.37 21.44 -2.88
C VAL A 476 23.12 21.08 -4.16
N THR A 477 24.38 20.63 -4.06
CA THR A 477 25.21 20.39 -5.24
C THR A 477 25.94 19.05 -5.16
N LEU A 478 26.04 18.38 -6.32
CA LEU A 478 26.84 17.18 -6.47
C LEU A 478 28.35 17.48 -6.47
N LEU A 479 28.74 18.59 -7.11
CA LEU A 479 30.12 19.01 -7.20
C LEU A 479 30.48 20.04 -6.12
N PRO A 480 31.73 20.11 -5.67
CA PRO A 480 32.19 21.12 -4.71
C PRO A 480 31.92 22.54 -5.22
N PRO A 481 31.49 23.47 -4.34
CA PRO A 481 31.28 24.86 -4.71
C PRO A 481 32.61 25.58 -4.99
N THR A 482 32.58 26.55 -5.88
CA THR A 482 33.73 27.42 -6.13
C THR A 482 33.88 28.50 -5.04
N LYS A 483 35.09 29.03 -4.86
CA LYS A 483 35.32 30.12 -3.89
C LYS A 483 34.38 31.32 -4.08
N PRO A 484 34.08 31.81 -5.32
CA PRO A 484 33.11 32.89 -5.51
C PRO A 484 31.68 32.52 -5.02
N MET A 485 31.25 31.28 -5.23
CA MET A 485 29.94 30.82 -4.75
C MET A 485 29.83 30.90 -3.21
N VAL A 486 30.87 30.39 -2.52
CA VAL A 486 30.93 30.44 -1.04
C VAL A 486 30.92 31.88 -0.53
N ALA A 487 31.73 32.76 -1.16
CA ALA A 487 31.77 34.19 -0.81
C ALA A 487 30.40 34.88 -1.03
N ARG A 488 29.70 34.53 -2.13
CA ARG A 488 28.36 35.08 -2.44
C ARG A 488 27.32 34.59 -1.46
N ALA A 489 27.33 33.32 -1.11
CA ALA A 489 26.40 32.77 -0.11
C ALA A 489 26.60 33.44 1.25
N ALA A 490 27.86 33.64 1.68
CA ALA A 490 28.17 34.35 2.92
C ALA A 490 27.73 35.84 2.88
N ALA A 491 27.90 36.51 1.74
CA ALA A 491 27.48 37.90 1.55
C ALA A 491 25.95 38.10 1.53
N ALA A 492 25.15 37.02 1.37
CA ALA A 492 23.70 37.09 1.46
C ALA A 492 23.20 37.40 2.89
N GLY A 493 24.07 37.32 3.89
CA GLY A 493 23.77 37.65 5.28
C GLY A 493 23.06 36.52 6.04
N PHE A 494 22.30 36.92 7.05
CA PHE A 494 21.67 36.01 7.99
C PHE A 494 20.17 36.30 8.09
N TYR A 495 19.45 35.25 8.45
CA TYR A 495 18.06 35.30 8.86
C TYR A 495 17.99 35.15 10.41
N GLU A 496 17.26 36.02 11.06
CA GLU A 496 17.10 36.00 12.51
C GLU A 496 15.74 35.41 12.88
N ALA A 497 15.72 34.45 13.77
CA ALA A 497 14.49 33.80 14.23
C ALA A 497 14.67 33.24 15.65
N GLY A 498 13.76 33.56 16.55
CA GLY A 498 13.74 33.01 17.90
C GLY A 498 15.03 33.28 18.70
N GLY A 499 15.66 34.44 18.49
CA GLY A 499 16.90 34.84 19.15
C GLY A 499 18.16 34.13 18.64
N ARG A 500 18.08 33.46 17.49
CA ARG A 500 19.20 32.80 16.80
C ARG A 500 19.35 33.33 15.38
N THR A 501 20.57 33.30 14.87
CA THR A 501 20.92 33.72 13.51
C THR A 501 21.25 32.47 12.67
N TYR A 502 20.71 32.43 11.45
CA TYR A 502 20.91 31.36 10.50
C TYR A 502 21.45 31.93 9.19
N PRO A 503 22.42 31.29 8.50
CA PRO A 503 22.87 31.80 7.20
C PRO A 503 21.68 31.84 6.22
N LYS A 504 21.44 33.03 5.58
CA LYS A 504 20.33 33.22 4.65
C LYS A 504 20.45 32.26 3.44
N VAL A 505 21.68 32.01 2.98
CA VAL A 505 21.96 31.04 1.91
C VAL A 505 23.02 30.04 2.39
N GLN A 506 22.73 28.76 2.24
CA GLN A 506 23.64 27.66 2.60
C GLN A 506 23.91 26.79 1.40
N ILE A 507 25.20 26.48 1.18
CA ILE A 507 25.63 25.51 0.16
C ILE A 507 25.96 24.20 0.86
N LEU A 508 25.32 23.13 0.40
CA LEU A 508 25.49 21.76 0.91
C LEU A 508 25.89 20.86 -0.23
N THR A 509 26.99 20.13 -0.09
CA THR A 509 27.33 19.11 -1.09
C THR A 509 26.67 17.78 -0.72
N ILE A 510 26.41 16.93 -1.74
CA ILE A 510 25.92 15.56 -1.53
C ILE A 510 26.86 14.78 -0.60
N GLU A 511 28.19 14.97 -0.74
CA GLU A 511 29.19 14.35 0.14
C GLU A 511 28.95 14.76 1.61
N GLN A 512 28.79 16.05 1.87
CA GLN A 512 28.49 16.53 3.22
C GLN A 512 27.19 15.99 3.80
N LEU A 513 26.16 15.80 2.94
CA LEU A 513 24.91 15.19 3.35
C LEU A 513 25.08 13.69 3.70
N PHE A 514 25.91 12.97 2.96
CA PHE A 514 26.29 11.59 3.32
C PHE A 514 27.05 11.54 4.66
N ASP A 515 27.93 12.50 4.93
CA ASP A 515 28.66 12.63 6.19
C ASP A 515 27.77 13.08 7.36
N GLY A 516 26.47 13.26 7.12
CA GLY A 516 25.49 13.60 8.14
C GLY A 516 25.31 15.10 8.39
N LYS A 517 25.97 15.99 7.61
CA LYS A 517 25.73 17.43 7.70
C LYS A 517 24.27 17.73 7.37
N ARG A 518 23.67 18.62 8.15
CA ARG A 518 22.29 19.10 7.94
C ARG A 518 22.29 20.62 7.80
N PRO A 519 21.32 21.21 7.09
CA PRO A 519 21.18 22.66 7.03
C PRO A 519 20.89 23.24 8.42
N GLU A 520 21.47 24.39 8.72
CA GLU A 520 21.18 25.16 9.91
C GLU A 520 19.86 25.91 9.71
N MET A 521 18.82 25.48 10.41
CA MET A 521 17.47 26.01 10.21
C MET A 521 16.77 26.22 11.56
N PRO A 522 15.77 27.12 11.62
CA PRO A 522 14.83 27.17 12.73
C PRO A 522 14.12 25.83 12.91
N TRP A 523 13.28 25.71 13.95
CA TRP A 523 12.55 24.49 14.21
C TRP A 523 11.71 24.08 12.99
N LEU A 524 11.99 22.89 12.48
CA LEU A 524 11.31 22.35 11.29
C LEU A 524 9.85 22.00 11.64
N ASP A 525 8.92 22.45 10.82
CA ASP A 525 7.51 22.13 11.00
C ASP A 525 7.21 20.67 10.59
N PRO A 526 6.95 19.79 11.56
CA PRO A 526 6.64 18.41 11.24
C PRO A 526 5.24 18.22 10.63
N SER A 527 4.38 19.25 10.62
CA SER A 527 3.01 19.17 10.11
C SER A 527 2.92 19.15 8.59
N VAL A 528 4.01 19.53 7.89
CA VAL A 528 4.13 19.48 6.42
C VAL A 528 3.87 18.07 5.89
N PHE A 529 4.29 17.08 6.66
CA PHE A 529 3.97 15.69 6.39
C PHE A 529 3.09 15.16 7.52
N LYS A 530 1.96 14.56 7.16
CA LYS A 530 1.18 13.84 8.17
C LYS A 530 2.03 12.69 8.73
N LYS A 531 2.23 12.70 10.06
CA LYS A 531 2.89 11.59 10.74
C LYS A 531 2.00 10.36 10.67
N ALA A 532 2.57 9.23 10.30
CA ALA A 532 1.88 7.96 10.43
C ALA A 532 1.56 7.68 11.91
N LYS A 533 0.40 7.09 12.15
CA LYS A 533 0.00 6.69 13.51
C LYS A 533 1.04 5.70 14.05
N ARG A 534 1.53 5.98 15.28
CA ARG A 534 2.41 5.04 15.97
C ARG A 534 1.63 3.77 16.29
N GLU A 535 2.12 2.64 15.82
CA GLU A 535 1.55 1.35 16.14
C GLU A 535 2.04 0.88 17.51
N ALA A 536 1.15 0.25 18.28
CA ALA A 536 1.55 -0.38 19.54
C ALA A 536 2.49 -1.55 19.24
N ALA A 537 3.50 -1.75 20.09
CA ALA A 537 4.30 -2.97 20.01
C ALA A 537 3.36 -4.20 20.10
N PRO A 538 3.58 -5.26 19.30
CA PRO A 538 2.80 -6.48 19.45
C PRO A 538 2.83 -6.91 20.92
N ASN A 539 1.66 -7.12 21.50
CA ASN A 539 1.57 -7.64 22.88
C ASN A 539 2.23 -9.02 22.90
N THR A 540 3.44 -9.10 23.43
CA THR A 540 4.15 -10.36 23.72
C THR A 540 3.59 -11.06 24.97
N GLN A 541 2.42 -10.67 25.46
CA GLN A 541 1.71 -11.50 26.42
C GLN A 541 1.11 -12.69 25.68
N GLY A 542 1.90 -13.76 25.64
CA GLY A 542 1.41 -15.07 25.33
C GLY A 542 0.20 -15.34 26.23
N THR A 543 -0.90 -15.71 25.62
CA THR A 543 -2.01 -16.33 26.32
C THR A 543 -1.46 -17.60 26.95
N LEU A 544 -1.15 -17.55 28.25
CA LEU A 544 -1.08 -18.75 29.10
C LEU A 544 -2.50 -19.30 29.20
N LEU A 545 -2.64 -20.55 28.70
CA LEU A 545 -3.75 -21.48 28.72
C LEU A 545 -4.61 -21.51 27.47
#